data_7c565f23c8a00ce168393ded471e62f2
#
_entry.id   7c565f23c8a00ce168393ded471e62f2
#
_cell.length_a   1.000
_cell.length_b   1.000
_cell.length_c   1.000
_cell.angle_alpha   90.00
_cell.angle_beta   90.00
_cell.angle_gamma   90.00
#
_symmetry.space_group_name_H-M   'P 1'
#
loop_
_entity.id
_entity.type
_entity.pdbx_description
1 polymer ?
#
loop_
_entity_poly.entity_id
_entity_poly.type
_entity_poly.pdbx_seq_one_letter_code
_entity_poly.pdbx_strand_id
1 'polypeptide(L)'
;MKRLIFFLSAILSAQQTIDSPPLAHVLDAARLLTPIHGLAGNFLSGPPGPELLAYSNDGDIEWSLEPGRLSATRNGRTTVFPTAATRASFRGDVATLPESNESLRLTGDSLESAEPQTPKLAGRWIEWRDGKLQILQSDGVFEEIACPQEPESMTAAAANWAHLVINSRPHLLRLTPGRVALFVLPEKRRE
;
A
#
# COMPACT_ATOMS: atom_id res chain seq x y z
N MET A 1 26.37 -11.35 59.23
CA MET A 1 26.52 -10.78 57.90
C MET A 1 25.56 -11.49 56.93
N LYS A 2 24.40 -10.89 56.59
CA LYS A 2 23.43 -11.45 55.64
C LYS A 2 23.75 -10.89 54.27
N ARG A 3 24.15 -11.74 53.33
CA ARG A 3 24.35 -11.37 51.89
C ARG A 3 23.00 -11.34 51.20
N LEU A 4 22.58 -10.17 50.81
CA LEU A 4 21.40 -9.93 49.96
C LEU A 4 21.82 -10.18 48.49
N ILE A 5 21.26 -11.25 47.88
CA ILE A 5 21.47 -11.56 46.47
C ILE A 5 20.34 -10.87 45.70
N PHE A 6 20.65 -9.82 44.97
CA PHE A 6 19.74 -9.19 44.00
C PHE A 6 19.69 -10.05 42.74
N PHE A 7 18.57 -10.68 42.47
CA PHE A 7 18.25 -11.23 41.14
C PHE A 7 17.81 -10.11 40.20
N LEU A 8 18.68 -9.72 39.33
CA LEU A 8 18.35 -8.83 38.22
C LEU A 8 17.61 -9.67 37.16
N SER A 9 16.29 -9.62 37.14
CA SER A 9 15.50 -10.24 36.08
C SER A 9 15.63 -9.38 34.83
N ALA A 10 16.52 -9.76 33.93
CA ALA A 10 16.57 -9.22 32.57
C ALA A 10 15.33 -9.69 31.82
N ILE A 11 14.36 -8.81 31.66
CA ILE A 11 13.24 -9.01 30.74
C ILE A 11 13.84 -8.88 29.32
N LEU A 12 14.21 -10.02 28.73
CA LEU A 12 14.45 -10.08 27.29
C LEU A 12 13.10 -9.87 26.61
N SER A 13 12.87 -8.67 26.12
CA SER A 13 11.83 -8.44 25.12
C SER A 13 12.22 -9.20 23.86
N ALA A 14 11.72 -10.43 23.69
CA ALA A 14 11.83 -11.16 22.45
C ALA A 14 11.08 -10.35 21.38
N GLN A 15 11.79 -9.56 20.58
CA GLN A 15 11.28 -9.04 19.33
C GLN A 15 11.01 -10.28 18.46
N GLN A 16 9.74 -10.63 18.31
CA GLN A 16 9.32 -11.63 17.33
C GLN A 16 9.72 -11.10 15.96
N THR A 17 10.80 -11.62 15.41
CA THR A 17 11.12 -11.44 13.99
C THR A 17 10.08 -12.20 13.19
N ILE A 18 9.32 -11.47 12.38
CA ILE A 18 8.34 -12.07 11.47
C ILE A 18 9.14 -12.55 10.24
N ASP A 19 9.47 -13.82 10.19
CA ASP A 19 10.28 -14.42 9.10
C ASP A 19 9.52 -14.65 7.78
N SER A 20 8.21 -14.37 7.75
CA SER A 20 7.41 -14.50 6.53
C SER A 20 7.45 -13.21 5.69
N PRO A 21 7.49 -13.31 4.35
CA PRO A 21 7.40 -12.12 3.51
C PRO A 21 6.09 -11.37 3.79
N PRO A 22 6.09 -10.02 3.69
CA PRO A 22 4.88 -9.24 3.90
C PRO A 22 3.83 -9.56 2.81
N LEU A 23 2.56 -9.55 3.21
CA LEU A 23 1.42 -9.64 2.29
C LEU A 23 1.29 -8.39 1.44
N ALA A 24 1.57 -7.24 2.04
CA ALA A 24 1.43 -5.93 1.44
C ALA A 24 2.28 -4.91 2.18
N HIS A 25 2.49 -3.75 1.54
CA HIS A 25 3.03 -2.56 2.19
C HIS A 25 1.98 -1.45 2.11
N VAL A 26 1.81 -0.70 3.19
CA VAL A 26 0.87 0.42 3.25
C VAL A 26 1.55 1.64 3.85
N LEU A 27 1.14 2.84 3.42
CA LEU A 27 1.51 4.07 4.12
C LEU A 27 0.59 4.26 5.32
N ASP A 28 1.16 4.40 6.50
CA ASP A 28 0.41 4.74 7.70
C ASP A 28 0.10 6.26 7.76
N ALA A 29 -0.64 6.67 8.79
CA ALA A 29 -0.99 8.08 8.98
C ALA A 29 0.23 9.01 9.17
N ALA A 30 1.39 8.46 9.57
CA ALA A 30 2.65 9.18 9.67
C ALA A 30 3.46 9.14 8.36
N ARG A 31 2.90 8.62 7.26
CA ARG A 31 3.55 8.41 5.96
C ARG A 31 4.75 7.45 6.01
N LEU A 32 4.78 6.57 7.01
CA LEU A 32 5.78 5.53 7.08
C LEU A 32 5.31 4.29 6.32
N LEU A 33 6.17 3.78 5.44
CA LEU A 33 5.90 2.53 4.72
C LEU A 33 5.92 1.36 5.69
N THR A 34 4.76 0.78 5.96
CA THR A 34 4.61 -0.27 6.98
C THR A 34 4.31 -1.60 6.30
N PRO A 35 5.14 -2.64 6.48
CA PRO A 35 4.84 -3.98 6.00
C PRO A 35 3.72 -4.62 6.82
N ILE A 36 2.80 -5.28 6.14
CA ILE A 36 1.68 -6.02 6.73
C ILE A 36 1.91 -7.51 6.54
N HIS A 37 1.91 -8.25 7.63
CA HIS A 37 2.10 -9.70 7.67
C HIS A 37 0.84 -10.40 8.17
N GLY A 38 0.83 -11.75 8.10
CA GLY A 38 -0.21 -12.59 8.66
C GLY A 38 -1.14 -13.19 7.62
N LEU A 39 -2.31 -13.62 8.08
CA LEU A 39 -3.37 -14.20 7.25
C LEU A 39 -4.54 -13.23 7.18
N ALA A 40 -5.37 -13.36 6.13
CA ALA A 40 -6.57 -12.54 5.98
C ALA A 40 -7.45 -12.58 7.24
N GLY A 41 -7.66 -11.42 7.86
CA GLY A 41 -8.41 -11.25 9.11
C GLY A 41 -7.55 -11.31 10.39
N ASN A 42 -6.26 -11.64 10.29
CA ASN A 42 -5.31 -11.59 11.41
C ASN A 42 -4.00 -10.95 10.95
N PHE A 43 -4.00 -9.63 10.85
CA PHE A 43 -2.87 -8.85 10.35
C PHE A 43 -1.97 -8.37 11.47
N LEU A 44 -0.67 -8.38 11.21
CA LEU A 44 0.37 -7.83 12.07
C LEU A 44 1.13 -6.76 11.28
N SER A 45 1.33 -5.59 11.87
CA SER A 45 2.19 -4.56 11.32
C SER A 45 3.64 -4.85 11.70
N GLY A 46 4.53 -4.91 10.73
CA GLY A 46 5.96 -5.00 10.95
C GLY A 46 6.57 -3.64 11.36
N PRO A 47 7.90 -3.58 11.54
CA PRO A 47 8.60 -2.33 11.83
C PRO A 47 8.40 -1.35 10.67
N PRO A 48 8.20 -0.05 10.96
CA PRO A 48 8.02 0.95 9.93
C PRO A 48 9.30 1.15 9.12
N GLY A 49 9.14 1.31 7.82
CA GLY A 49 10.18 1.64 6.86
C GLY A 49 10.33 3.16 6.66
N PRO A 50 10.78 3.59 5.47
CA PRO A 50 11.01 5.00 5.16
C PRO A 50 9.70 5.81 5.14
N GLU A 51 9.84 7.13 5.35
CA GLU A 51 8.77 8.09 5.12
C GLU A 51 8.66 8.38 3.62
N LEU A 52 7.44 8.24 3.07
CA LEU A 52 7.13 8.49 1.67
C LEU A 52 5.94 9.44 1.55
N LEU A 53 5.92 10.27 0.52
CA LEU A 53 4.79 11.16 0.21
C LEU A 53 3.62 10.38 -0.42
N ALA A 54 3.94 9.38 -1.26
CA ALA A 54 2.99 8.45 -1.84
C ALA A 54 3.67 7.11 -2.16
N TYR A 55 2.89 6.03 -2.18
CA TYR A 55 3.35 4.68 -2.46
C TYR A 55 2.27 3.85 -3.14
N SER A 56 2.68 2.97 -4.04
CA SER A 56 1.82 1.94 -4.63
C SER A 56 2.67 0.75 -5.08
N ASN A 57 2.16 -0.45 -4.90
CA ASN A 57 2.77 -1.68 -5.43
C ASN A 57 1.65 -2.58 -5.95
N ASP A 58 1.60 -2.82 -7.26
CA ASP A 58 0.61 -3.68 -7.90
C ASP A 58 1.13 -5.11 -8.17
N GLY A 59 2.36 -5.39 -7.73
CA GLY A 59 3.05 -6.67 -7.91
C GLY A 59 3.94 -6.73 -9.15
N ASP A 60 3.76 -5.84 -10.12
CA ASP A 60 4.64 -5.68 -11.28
C ASP A 60 5.54 -4.44 -11.12
N ILE A 61 4.94 -3.33 -10.68
CA ILE A 61 5.64 -2.06 -10.48
C ILE A 61 5.43 -1.58 -9.05
N GLU A 62 6.54 -1.22 -8.42
CA GLU A 62 6.55 -0.49 -7.17
C GLU A 62 6.85 0.99 -7.45
N TRP A 63 5.91 1.85 -7.07
CA TRP A 63 6.04 3.30 -7.15
C TRP A 63 6.27 3.90 -5.77
N SER A 64 7.18 4.85 -5.69
CA SER A 64 7.37 5.67 -4.49
C SER A 64 7.61 7.13 -4.85
N LEU A 65 6.99 8.03 -4.09
CA LEU A 65 7.26 9.46 -4.14
C LEU A 65 7.91 9.86 -2.82
N GLU A 66 9.11 10.40 -2.92
CA GLU A 66 9.85 11.03 -1.83
C GLU A 66 10.00 12.53 -2.11
N PRO A 67 10.36 13.35 -1.13
CA PRO A 67 10.72 14.75 -1.39
C PRO A 67 11.81 14.87 -2.47
N GLY A 68 11.47 15.51 -3.58
CA GLY A 68 12.41 15.75 -4.70
C GLY A 68 12.50 14.64 -5.73
N ARG A 69 11.88 13.45 -5.54
CA ARG A 69 11.98 12.35 -6.50
C ARG A 69 10.77 11.43 -6.55
N LEU A 70 10.41 11.03 -7.75
CA LEU A 70 9.54 9.92 -8.06
C LEU A 70 10.40 8.73 -8.49
N SER A 71 10.13 7.55 -7.96
CA SER A 71 10.82 6.31 -8.33
C SER A 71 9.82 5.25 -8.78
N ALA A 72 10.21 4.49 -9.80
CA ALA A 72 9.48 3.30 -10.29
C ALA A 72 10.43 2.11 -10.32
N THR A 73 10.07 1.03 -9.66
CA THR A 73 10.86 -0.20 -9.64
C THR A 73 10.08 -1.32 -10.31
N ARG A 74 10.66 -1.94 -11.35
CA ARG A 74 10.14 -3.11 -12.03
C ARG A 74 11.25 -4.14 -12.19
N ASN A 75 10.99 -5.40 -11.85
CA ASN A 75 11.97 -6.49 -11.96
C ASN A 75 13.33 -6.19 -11.26
N GLY A 76 13.28 -5.50 -10.12
CA GLY A 76 14.47 -5.11 -9.36
C GLY A 76 15.28 -3.96 -9.95
N ARG A 77 14.82 -3.33 -11.05
CA ARG A 77 15.43 -2.12 -11.62
C ARG A 77 14.61 -0.89 -11.24
N THR A 78 15.30 0.13 -10.77
CA THR A 78 14.67 1.39 -10.34
C THR A 78 15.01 2.51 -11.31
N THR A 79 13.96 3.15 -11.83
CA THR A 79 14.03 4.38 -12.63
C THR A 79 13.62 5.55 -11.75
N VAL A 80 14.39 6.63 -11.79
CA VAL A 80 14.18 7.82 -10.96
C VAL A 80 13.89 9.04 -11.83
N PHE A 81 12.89 9.82 -11.42
CA PHE A 81 12.52 11.09 -12.05
C PHE A 81 12.52 12.20 -10.99
N PRO A 82 13.33 13.27 -11.18
CA PRO A 82 13.35 14.41 -10.27
C PRO A 82 12.03 15.18 -10.37
N THR A 83 11.39 15.47 -9.25
CA THR A 83 10.12 16.21 -9.22
C THR A 83 9.98 16.99 -7.92
N ALA A 84 9.30 18.13 -7.99
CA ALA A 84 8.90 18.91 -6.82
C ALA A 84 7.49 18.55 -6.32
N ALA A 85 6.83 17.55 -6.93
CA ALA A 85 5.50 17.14 -6.54
C ALA A 85 5.49 16.61 -5.09
N THR A 86 4.43 16.94 -4.38
CA THR A 86 4.19 16.48 -3.00
C THR A 86 3.09 15.43 -2.92
N ARG A 87 2.41 15.18 -4.05
CA ARG A 87 1.35 14.18 -4.21
C ARG A 87 1.53 13.45 -5.54
N ALA A 88 1.18 12.17 -5.53
CA ALA A 88 1.07 11.37 -6.74
C ALA A 88 -0.08 10.40 -6.62
N SER A 89 -0.66 10.02 -7.74
CA SER A 89 -1.53 8.86 -7.87
C SER A 89 -0.92 7.88 -8.86
N PHE A 90 -0.97 6.59 -8.52
CA PHE A 90 -0.33 5.55 -9.31
C PHE A 90 -1.38 4.59 -9.86
N ARG A 91 -1.21 4.18 -11.13
CA ARG A 91 -2.17 3.31 -11.83
C ARG A 91 -1.42 2.43 -12.83
N GLY A 92 -1.08 1.21 -12.41
CA GLY A 92 -0.25 0.33 -13.20
C GLY A 92 1.08 0.99 -13.54
N ASP A 93 1.36 1.13 -14.82
CA ASP A 93 2.58 1.72 -15.35
C ASP A 93 2.60 3.27 -15.41
N VAL A 94 1.55 3.94 -14.91
CA VAL A 94 1.43 5.40 -14.96
C VAL A 94 1.38 6.03 -13.58
N ALA A 95 2.23 7.04 -13.37
CA ALA A 95 2.17 7.98 -12.25
C ALA A 95 1.58 9.32 -12.73
N THR A 96 0.62 9.88 -11.99
CA THR A 96 0.07 11.20 -12.23
C THR A 96 0.45 12.14 -11.09
N LEU A 97 1.03 13.29 -11.43
CA LEU A 97 1.47 14.34 -10.52
C LEU A 97 0.50 15.52 -10.64
N PRO A 98 -0.49 15.65 -9.73
CA PRO A 98 -1.57 16.63 -9.91
C PRO A 98 -1.10 18.08 -9.85
N GLU A 99 -0.03 18.39 -9.11
CA GLU A 99 0.49 19.76 -9.00
C GLU A 99 1.06 20.30 -10.32
N SER A 100 1.69 19.43 -11.13
CA SER A 100 2.24 19.80 -12.45
C SER A 100 1.30 19.44 -13.60
N ASN A 101 0.15 18.78 -13.33
CA ASN A 101 -0.74 18.18 -14.32
C ASN A 101 0.02 17.25 -15.29
N GLU A 102 1.02 16.55 -14.78
CA GLU A 102 1.90 15.68 -15.54
C GLU A 102 1.57 14.23 -15.27
N SER A 103 1.58 13.41 -16.30
CA SER A 103 1.49 11.96 -16.18
C SER A 103 2.72 11.33 -16.83
N LEU A 104 3.31 10.38 -16.12
CA LEU A 104 4.53 9.69 -16.52
C LEU A 104 4.27 8.19 -16.59
N ARG A 105 4.67 7.56 -17.69
CA ARG A 105 4.59 6.11 -17.89
C ARG A 105 5.97 5.48 -17.80
N LEU A 106 6.06 4.37 -17.09
CA LEU A 106 7.26 3.53 -17.10
C LEU A 106 7.29 2.68 -18.37
N THR A 107 8.20 3.03 -19.29
CA THR A 107 8.44 2.31 -20.56
C THR A 107 9.84 1.71 -20.50
N GLY A 108 9.94 0.39 -20.32
CA GLY A 108 11.25 -0.25 -20.07
C GLY A 108 11.92 0.29 -18.82
N ASP A 109 13.06 0.93 -18.97
CA ASP A 109 13.86 1.54 -17.90
C ASP A 109 13.77 3.09 -17.94
N SER A 110 12.78 3.69 -18.59
CA SER A 110 12.56 5.14 -18.69
C SER A 110 11.18 5.56 -18.23
N LEU A 111 11.05 6.83 -17.80
CA LEU A 111 9.77 7.49 -17.55
C LEU A 111 9.50 8.49 -18.66
N GLU A 112 8.39 8.29 -19.36
CA GLU A 112 7.98 9.08 -20.50
C GLU A 112 6.66 9.80 -20.20
N SER A 113 6.45 10.97 -20.83
CA SER A 113 5.17 11.67 -20.73
C SER A 113 4.02 10.79 -21.23
N ALA A 114 2.91 10.76 -20.52
CA ALA A 114 1.75 9.94 -20.84
C ALA A 114 0.46 10.73 -20.72
N GLU A 115 -0.57 10.26 -21.43
CA GLU A 115 -1.93 10.74 -21.19
C GLU A 115 -2.49 10.15 -19.90
N PRO A 116 -3.32 10.91 -19.14
CA PRO A 116 -4.01 10.39 -17.96
C PRO A 116 -4.84 9.16 -18.31
N GLN A 117 -4.62 8.05 -17.63
CA GLN A 117 -5.33 6.81 -17.90
C GLN A 117 -6.53 6.61 -16.96
N THR A 118 -7.53 5.87 -17.46
CA THR A 118 -8.65 5.37 -16.65
C THR A 118 -8.12 4.48 -15.50
N PRO A 119 -8.66 4.61 -14.29
CA PRO A 119 -8.12 3.97 -13.11
C PRO A 119 -8.15 2.43 -13.18
N LYS A 120 -6.97 1.82 -13.21
CA LYS A 120 -6.81 0.40 -12.88
C LYS A 120 -5.99 0.28 -11.61
N LEU A 121 -6.49 -0.46 -10.63
CA LEU A 121 -5.82 -0.70 -9.36
C LEU A 121 -5.40 -2.18 -9.32
N ALA A 122 -4.11 -2.47 -9.20
CA ALA A 122 -3.57 -3.83 -9.29
C ALA A 122 -4.10 -4.60 -10.51
N GLY A 123 -4.09 -3.95 -11.69
CA GLY A 123 -4.57 -4.54 -12.94
C GLY A 123 -6.10 -4.69 -13.08
N ARG A 124 -6.87 -4.21 -12.10
CA ARG A 124 -8.32 -4.33 -12.05
C ARG A 124 -8.96 -2.96 -12.04
N TRP A 125 -10.18 -2.88 -12.61
CA TRP A 125 -11.01 -1.69 -12.48
C TRP A 125 -11.80 -1.80 -11.17
N ILE A 126 -11.73 -0.77 -10.33
CA ILE A 126 -12.42 -0.71 -9.05
C ILE A 126 -13.13 0.64 -8.96
N GLU A 127 -14.41 0.60 -8.68
CA GLU A 127 -15.24 1.79 -8.48
C GLU A 127 -16.10 1.62 -7.23
N TRP A 128 -16.28 2.70 -6.48
CA TRP A 128 -17.29 2.74 -5.44
C TRP A 128 -18.59 3.29 -6.03
N ARG A 129 -19.68 2.57 -5.81
CA ARG A 129 -21.01 2.97 -6.25
C ARG A 129 -22.09 2.41 -5.32
N ASP A 130 -23.02 3.25 -4.91
CA ASP A 130 -24.23 2.86 -4.16
C ASP A 130 -23.95 2.01 -2.91
N GLY A 131 -22.91 2.35 -2.15
CA GLY A 131 -22.52 1.63 -0.93
C GLY A 131 -21.77 0.32 -1.16
N LYS A 132 -21.22 0.13 -2.36
CA LYS A 132 -20.44 -1.05 -2.74
C LYS A 132 -19.17 -0.68 -3.48
N LEU A 133 -18.15 -1.51 -3.34
CA LEU A 133 -17.02 -1.55 -4.27
C LEU A 133 -17.36 -2.55 -5.38
N GLN A 134 -17.35 -2.06 -6.60
CA GLN A 134 -17.53 -2.82 -7.83
C GLN A 134 -16.16 -3.10 -8.42
N ILE A 135 -15.86 -4.36 -8.69
CA ILE A 135 -14.53 -4.81 -9.09
C ILE A 135 -14.67 -5.63 -10.37
N LEU A 136 -14.07 -5.14 -11.46
CA LEU A 136 -13.93 -5.91 -12.69
C LEU A 136 -12.55 -6.55 -12.70
N GLN A 137 -12.51 -7.86 -12.55
CA GLN A 137 -11.30 -8.67 -12.54
C GLN A 137 -10.63 -8.69 -13.93
N SER A 138 -9.35 -9.05 -13.99
CA SER A 138 -8.60 -9.11 -15.25
C SER A 138 -9.13 -10.16 -16.24
N ASP A 139 -9.84 -11.17 -15.75
CA ASP A 139 -10.53 -12.20 -16.55
C ASP A 139 -11.94 -11.80 -17.01
N GLY A 140 -12.39 -10.58 -16.70
CA GLY A 140 -13.70 -10.05 -17.04
C GLY A 140 -14.80 -10.40 -16.04
N VAL A 141 -14.49 -11.11 -14.96
CA VAL A 141 -15.46 -11.41 -13.90
C VAL A 141 -15.75 -10.15 -13.09
N PHE A 142 -17.04 -9.89 -12.86
CA PHE A 142 -17.50 -8.76 -12.06
C PHE A 142 -17.87 -9.24 -10.65
N GLU A 143 -17.32 -8.58 -9.65
CA GLU A 143 -17.57 -8.86 -8.23
C GLU A 143 -17.97 -7.59 -7.49
N GLU A 144 -18.80 -7.74 -6.47
CA GLU A 144 -19.20 -6.63 -5.59
C GLU A 144 -18.95 -6.99 -4.13
N ILE A 145 -18.54 -5.98 -3.34
CA ILE A 145 -18.44 -6.10 -1.89
C ILE A 145 -19.06 -4.88 -1.21
N ALA A 146 -19.76 -5.12 -0.11
CA ALA A 146 -20.34 -4.02 0.68
C ALA A 146 -19.25 -3.07 1.19
N CYS A 147 -19.43 -1.80 0.90
CA CYS A 147 -18.58 -0.70 1.36
C CYS A 147 -19.51 0.51 1.57
N PRO A 148 -20.18 0.63 2.74
CA PRO A 148 -21.24 1.61 2.96
C PRO A 148 -20.83 3.06 2.75
N GLN A 149 -19.53 3.33 2.80
CA GLN A 149 -18.97 4.67 2.63
C GLN A 149 -17.92 4.69 1.54
N GLU A 150 -17.89 5.79 0.78
CA GLU A 150 -16.90 6.01 -0.25
C GLU A 150 -15.50 6.07 0.35
N PRO A 151 -14.53 5.32 -0.20
CA PRO A 151 -13.15 5.42 0.22
C PRO A 151 -12.56 6.81 -0.06
N GLU A 152 -11.92 7.42 0.92
CA GLU A 152 -11.18 8.68 0.79
C GLU A 152 -9.96 8.52 -0.14
N SER A 153 -9.37 7.33 -0.14
CA SER A 153 -8.27 6.97 -1.04
C SER A 153 -8.23 5.47 -1.31
N MET A 154 -7.71 5.10 -2.47
CA MET A 154 -7.45 3.72 -2.87
C MET A 154 -6.09 3.66 -3.56
N THR A 155 -5.21 2.76 -3.12
CA THR A 155 -3.89 2.51 -3.71
C THR A 155 -3.61 1.02 -3.80
N ALA A 156 -2.87 0.58 -4.82
CA ALA A 156 -2.38 -0.79 -4.87
C ALA A 156 -1.34 -1.00 -3.76
N ALA A 157 -1.45 -2.09 -3.02
CA ALA A 157 -0.57 -2.44 -1.92
C ALA A 157 0.26 -3.71 -2.20
N ALA A 158 -0.25 -4.57 -3.09
CA ALA A 158 0.41 -5.73 -3.70
C ALA A 158 -0.45 -6.25 -4.86
N ALA A 159 0.03 -7.25 -5.62
CA ALA A 159 -0.64 -7.81 -6.80
C ALA A 159 -2.14 -8.16 -6.61
N ASN A 160 -2.52 -8.59 -5.42
CA ASN A 160 -3.90 -8.97 -5.09
C ASN A 160 -4.45 -8.23 -3.88
N TRP A 161 -3.87 -7.08 -3.56
CA TRP A 161 -4.26 -6.28 -2.42
C TRP A 161 -4.30 -4.80 -2.76
N ALA A 162 -5.33 -4.12 -2.30
CA ALA A 162 -5.42 -2.67 -2.32
C ALA A 162 -5.53 -2.14 -0.89
N HIS A 163 -4.91 -1.00 -0.64
CA HIS A 163 -5.07 -0.23 0.59
C HIS A 163 -6.14 0.83 0.36
N LEU A 164 -7.10 0.90 1.24
CA LEU A 164 -8.18 1.88 1.24
C LEU A 164 -8.19 2.65 2.56
N VAL A 165 -8.53 3.91 2.49
CA VAL A 165 -8.87 4.70 3.68
C VAL A 165 -10.37 4.98 3.63
N ILE A 166 -11.09 4.55 4.68
CA ILE A 166 -12.55 4.71 4.82
C ILE A 166 -12.79 5.27 6.22
N ASN A 167 -13.39 6.46 6.34
CA ASN A 167 -13.55 7.18 7.61
C ASN A 167 -12.24 7.33 8.39
N SER A 168 -11.20 7.75 7.70
CA SER A 168 -9.84 7.90 8.28
C SER A 168 -9.27 6.60 8.86
N ARG A 169 -9.87 5.44 8.58
CA ARG A 169 -9.39 4.12 8.99
C ARG A 169 -8.77 3.37 7.84
N PRO A 170 -7.59 2.78 8.03
CA PRO A 170 -6.95 1.99 7.01
C PRO A 170 -7.62 0.61 6.86
N HIS A 171 -7.83 0.19 5.61
CA HIS A 171 -8.39 -1.09 5.24
C HIS A 171 -7.51 -1.77 4.21
N LEU A 172 -7.54 -3.10 4.18
CA LEU A 172 -7.02 -3.90 3.07
C LEU A 172 -8.17 -4.57 2.32
N LEU A 173 -8.21 -4.38 1.01
CA LEU A 173 -9.10 -5.08 0.09
C LEU A 173 -8.32 -6.21 -0.58
N ARG A 174 -8.74 -7.45 -0.36
CA ARG A 174 -8.24 -8.60 -1.12
C ARG A 174 -8.95 -8.67 -2.46
N LEU A 175 -8.18 -8.78 -3.54
CA LEU A 175 -8.64 -8.76 -4.92
C LEU A 175 -8.54 -10.12 -5.62
N THR A 176 -8.31 -11.20 -4.86
CA THR A 176 -8.26 -12.55 -5.43
C THR A 176 -9.62 -12.94 -5.98
N PRO A 177 -9.76 -13.34 -7.27
CA PRO A 177 -11.03 -13.74 -7.87
C PRO A 177 -11.76 -14.81 -7.05
N GLY A 178 -13.06 -14.65 -6.86
CA GLY A 178 -13.91 -15.52 -6.02
C GLY A 178 -13.62 -15.42 -4.51
N ARG A 179 -12.72 -14.55 -4.08
CA ARG A 179 -12.35 -14.36 -2.66
C ARG A 179 -12.15 -12.90 -2.30
N VAL A 180 -12.87 -12.01 -2.96
CA VAL A 180 -12.85 -10.58 -2.65
C VAL A 180 -13.34 -10.36 -1.22
N ALA A 181 -12.59 -9.58 -0.43
CA ALA A 181 -12.93 -9.28 0.95
C ALA A 181 -12.26 -8.00 1.43
N LEU A 182 -12.99 -7.20 2.22
CA LEU A 182 -12.52 -5.98 2.84
C LEU A 182 -12.21 -6.23 4.32
N PHE A 183 -11.04 -5.80 4.79
CA PHE A 183 -10.57 -5.99 6.15
C PHE A 183 -10.14 -4.67 6.74
N VAL A 184 -10.50 -4.42 8.00
CA VAL A 184 -9.99 -3.28 8.78
C VAL A 184 -8.58 -3.60 9.25
N LEU A 185 -7.63 -2.70 9.04
CA LEU A 185 -6.30 -2.84 9.62
C LEU A 185 -6.31 -2.40 11.09
N PRO A 186 -5.50 -3.05 11.95
CA PRO A 186 -5.37 -2.64 13.34
C PRO A 186 -4.77 -1.22 13.41
N GLU A 187 -5.36 -0.38 14.25
CA GLU A 187 -4.75 0.90 14.58
C GLU A 187 -3.50 0.66 15.44
N LYS A 188 -2.38 1.29 15.08
CA LYS A 188 -1.21 1.30 15.96
C LYS A 188 -1.63 1.97 17.28
N ARG A 189 -1.57 1.24 18.40
CA ARG A 189 -1.64 1.89 19.71
C ARG A 189 -0.49 2.88 19.79
N ARG A 190 -0.80 4.16 19.97
CA ARG A 190 0.20 5.16 20.37
C ARG A 190 0.61 4.79 21.80
N GLU A 191 1.80 4.26 21.94
CA GLU A 191 2.45 4.14 23.24
C GLU A 191 3.00 5.50 23.69
#